data_05537d8a00e79c4a62689dc72b3f4798
#
_entry.id   05537d8a00e79c4a62689dc72b3f4798
#
_cell.length_a   1.000
_cell.length_b   1.000
_cell.length_c   1.000
_cell.angle_alpha   90.00
_cell.angle_beta   90.00
_cell.angle_gamma   90.00
#
_symmetry.space_group_name_H-M   'P 1'
#
loop_
_entity.id
_entity.type
_entity.pdbx_description
1 polymer ?
#
loop_
_entity_poly.entity_id
_entity_poly.type
_entity_poly.pdbx_seq_one_letter_code
_entity_poly.pdbx_strand_id
1 'polypeptide(L)'
;YLEIEKLSKLLSSSKSEHILTRSLTKVPETEAETRRYIIDVDLKLMGWEFEGPNKNVFEEFKVANPYIPGGPNLSVDYVLMGRDGKPLALIEAKKTSRNINDGKTQALAYANALEREYGQRPIIFLSNGYETHMWDDLEWNMRRVSSVYGVSDLERLIVRRKLDKPILSTIPINDNISARSINT
;
A
#
# COMPACT_ATOMS: atom_id res chain seq x y z
N TYR A 1 15.15 -7.43 19.73
CA TYR A 1 13.71 -7.27 20.05
C TYR A 1 13.42 -5.91 20.68
N LEU A 2 14.09 -5.51 21.77
CA LEU A 2 13.92 -4.23 22.47
C LEU A 2 14.17 -3.00 21.59
N GLU A 3 15.07 -3.08 20.64
CA GLU A 3 15.43 -1.96 19.74
C GLU A 3 14.36 -1.74 18.65
N ILE A 4 13.76 -2.82 18.15
CA ILE A 4 12.65 -2.78 17.19
C ILE A 4 11.41 -2.19 17.86
N GLU A 5 11.14 -2.55 19.10
CA GLU A 5 10.01 -2.04 19.88
C GLU A 5 10.18 -0.54 20.22
N LYS A 6 11.42 -0.11 20.51
CA LYS A 6 11.77 1.29 20.74
C LYS A 6 11.64 2.13 19.46
N LEU A 7 12.11 1.62 18.33
CA LEU A 7 11.97 2.28 17.02
C LEU A 7 10.51 2.35 16.57
N SER A 8 9.73 1.29 16.79
CA SER A 8 8.30 1.26 16.53
C SER A 8 7.52 2.29 17.37
N LYS A 9 7.87 2.43 18.66
CA LYS A 9 7.29 3.47 19.54
C LYS A 9 7.70 4.88 19.11
N LEU A 10 8.94 5.10 18.72
CA LEU A 10 9.40 6.40 18.23
C LEU A 10 8.73 6.78 16.90
N LEU A 11 8.55 5.83 15.99
CA LEU A 11 7.81 6.02 14.75
C LEU A 11 6.34 6.34 15.00
N SER A 12 5.69 5.65 15.93
CA SER A 12 4.28 5.90 16.27
C SER A 12 4.08 7.23 16.97
N SER A 13 5.00 7.65 17.86
CA SER A 13 4.94 8.96 18.54
C SER A 13 5.22 10.11 17.55
N SER A 14 6.23 9.99 16.69
CA SER A 14 6.52 10.96 15.63
C SER A 14 5.35 11.10 14.65
N LYS A 15 4.71 10.00 14.30
CA LYS A 15 3.51 9.99 13.45
C LYS A 15 2.33 10.68 14.14
N SER A 16 2.13 10.44 15.43
CA SER A 16 1.08 11.09 16.23
C SER A 16 1.33 12.58 16.41
N GLU A 17 2.57 13.01 16.64
CA GLU A 17 2.94 14.44 16.70
C GLU A 17 2.74 15.14 15.35
N HIS A 18 3.12 14.52 14.25
CA HIS A 18 2.86 15.04 12.90
C HIS A 18 1.37 15.15 12.58
N ILE A 19 0.56 14.18 13.01
CA ILE A 19 -0.90 14.22 12.83
C ILE A 19 -1.50 15.31 13.73
N LEU A 20 -1.06 15.46 14.98
CA LEU A 20 -1.51 16.49 15.91
C LEU A 20 -1.11 17.90 15.45
N THR A 21 0.12 18.09 14.98
CA THR A 21 0.57 19.39 14.47
C THR A 21 -0.19 19.78 13.20
N ARG A 22 -0.65 18.81 12.41
CA ARG A 22 -1.48 19.03 11.23
C ARG A 22 -2.96 19.25 11.54
N SER A 23 -3.50 18.66 12.60
CA SER A 23 -4.89 18.91 13.00
C SER A 23 -5.13 20.35 13.47
N LEU A 24 -4.07 21.11 13.72
CA LEU A 24 -4.11 22.55 13.99
C LEU A 24 -4.02 23.41 12.72
N THR A 25 -3.68 22.82 11.56
CA THR A 25 -3.68 23.46 10.27
C THR A 25 -4.83 22.91 9.41
N LYS A 26 -5.39 23.71 8.56
CA LYS A 26 -6.56 23.50 7.68
C LYS A 26 -6.75 22.04 7.24
N VAL A 27 -7.94 21.48 7.49
CA VAL A 27 -8.33 20.15 6.98
C VAL A 27 -8.34 20.20 5.46
N PRO A 28 -7.70 19.26 4.74
CA PRO A 28 -7.72 19.21 3.28
C PRO A 28 -9.16 19.07 2.77
N GLU A 29 -9.57 19.98 1.89
CA GLU A 29 -10.92 20.01 1.31
C GLU A 29 -10.97 19.34 -0.06
N THR A 30 -9.82 19.28 -0.74
CA THR A 30 -9.69 18.70 -2.07
C THR A 30 -8.87 17.42 -2.05
N GLU A 31 -9.01 16.61 -3.09
CA GLU A 31 -8.22 15.39 -3.30
C GLU A 31 -6.73 15.73 -3.49
N ALA A 32 -6.44 16.83 -4.22
CA ALA A 32 -5.06 17.30 -4.41
C ALA A 32 -4.40 17.73 -3.09
N GLU A 33 -5.15 18.41 -2.21
CA GLU A 33 -4.65 18.76 -0.87
C GLU A 33 -4.45 17.52 0.00
N THR A 34 -5.34 16.54 -0.07
CA THR A 34 -5.19 15.25 0.63
C THR A 34 -3.92 14.54 0.19
N ARG A 35 -3.65 14.47 -1.12
CA ARG A 35 -2.41 13.91 -1.66
C ARG A 35 -1.20 14.65 -1.09
N ARG A 36 -1.08 15.95 -1.35
CA ARG A 36 0.07 16.76 -1.00
C ARG A 36 0.37 16.84 0.50
N TYR A 37 -0.65 17.01 1.33
CA TYR A 37 -0.45 17.28 2.76
C TYR A 37 -0.46 16.02 3.63
N ILE A 38 -0.99 14.93 3.16
CA ILE A 38 -1.09 13.71 3.97
C ILE A 38 -0.36 12.54 3.29
N ILE A 39 -0.76 12.15 2.07
CA ILE A 39 -0.23 10.95 1.42
C ILE A 39 1.25 11.10 1.08
N ASP A 40 1.67 12.22 0.47
CA ASP A 40 3.08 12.46 0.12
C ASP A 40 4.01 12.41 1.33
N VAL A 41 3.53 12.92 2.45
CA VAL A 41 4.33 12.93 3.67
C VAL A 41 4.43 11.53 4.27
N ASP A 42 3.34 10.78 4.27
CA ASP A 42 3.37 9.38 4.71
C ASP A 42 4.31 8.56 3.85
N LEU A 43 4.28 8.73 2.53
CA LEU A 43 5.20 8.05 1.61
C LEU A 43 6.66 8.41 1.90
N LYS A 44 6.98 9.69 2.07
CA LYS A 44 8.33 10.15 2.42
C LYS A 44 8.81 9.55 3.75
N LEU A 45 7.93 9.48 4.76
CA LEU A 45 8.24 8.85 6.05
C LEU A 45 8.51 7.34 5.92
N MET A 46 7.91 6.68 4.95
CA MET A 46 8.14 5.26 4.65
C MET A 46 9.33 5.02 3.71
N GLY A 47 10.11 6.07 3.40
CA GLY A 47 11.33 5.97 2.60
C GLY A 47 11.10 5.94 1.08
N TRP A 48 9.96 6.45 0.62
CA TRP A 48 9.68 6.60 -0.81
C TRP A 48 10.27 7.90 -1.35
N GLU A 49 10.86 7.83 -2.54
CA GLU A 49 11.61 8.92 -3.17
C GLU A 49 10.83 9.49 -4.36
N PHE A 50 10.48 10.78 -4.28
CA PHE A 50 9.73 11.48 -5.33
C PHE A 50 10.65 12.09 -6.40
N GLU A 51 11.91 12.32 -6.06
CA GLU A 51 12.88 13.02 -6.91
C GLU A 51 14.26 12.35 -6.80
N GLY A 52 15.18 12.78 -7.66
CA GLY A 52 16.56 12.31 -7.64
C GLY A 52 16.80 10.96 -8.34
N PRO A 53 18.02 10.40 -8.22
CA PRO A 53 18.43 9.21 -8.94
C PRO A 53 17.70 7.93 -8.48
N ASN A 54 17.17 7.92 -7.28
CA ASN A 54 16.44 6.79 -6.70
C ASN A 54 14.91 6.98 -6.74
N LYS A 55 14.42 7.93 -7.54
CA LYS A 55 12.99 8.19 -7.67
C LYS A 55 12.24 6.90 -7.96
N ASN A 56 11.26 6.60 -7.10
CA ASN A 56 10.44 5.39 -7.20
C ASN A 56 8.95 5.66 -6.95
N VAL A 57 8.56 6.94 -6.79
CA VAL A 57 7.17 7.39 -6.75
C VAL A 57 6.85 8.15 -8.02
N PHE A 58 5.77 7.76 -8.68
CA PHE A 58 5.27 8.42 -9.88
C PHE A 58 3.83 8.84 -9.66
N GLU A 59 3.59 10.14 -9.73
CA GLU A 59 2.28 10.76 -9.57
C GLU A 59 1.58 10.89 -10.92
N GLU A 60 0.23 10.82 -10.91
CA GLU A 60 -0.62 10.95 -12.11
C GLU A 60 -0.13 10.10 -13.29
N PHE A 61 0.29 8.89 -12.96
CA PHE A 61 0.92 7.97 -13.89
C PHE A 61 -0.05 7.54 -14.98
N LYS A 62 0.36 7.73 -16.25
CA LYS A 62 -0.46 7.38 -17.41
C LYS A 62 -0.23 5.94 -17.80
N VAL A 63 -1.29 5.16 -17.89
CA VAL A 63 -1.28 3.76 -18.32
C VAL A 63 -2.38 3.54 -19.36
N ALA A 64 -2.11 2.67 -20.33
CA ALA A 64 -3.08 2.37 -21.38
C ALA A 64 -4.37 1.76 -20.80
N ASN A 65 -5.52 2.22 -21.29
CA ASN A 65 -6.80 1.67 -20.85
C ASN A 65 -6.95 0.20 -21.32
N PRO A 66 -7.02 -0.79 -20.43
CA PRO A 66 -7.08 -2.19 -20.83
C PRO A 66 -8.43 -2.59 -21.42
N TYR A 67 -9.47 -1.76 -21.23
CA TYR A 67 -10.84 -2.04 -21.68
C TYR A 67 -11.22 -1.36 -22.99
N ILE A 68 -10.48 -0.32 -23.38
CA ILE A 68 -10.76 0.47 -24.59
C ILE A 68 -9.46 0.59 -25.40
N PRO A 69 -9.19 -0.34 -26.34
CA PRO A 69 -8.01 -0.25 -27.20
C PRO A 69 -7.99 1.07 -28.00
N GLY A 70 -6.88 1.82 -27.89
CA GLY A 70 -6.75 3.14 -28.51
C GLY A 70 -7.56 4.26 -27.86
N GLY A 71 -8.22 3.97 -26.73
CA GLY A 71 -8.94 4.94 -25.93
C GLY A 71 -8.01 5.83 -25.08
N PRO A 72 -8.58 6.77 -24.31
CA PRO A 72 -7.79 7.64 -23.46
C PRO A 72 -7.09 6.84 -22.36
N ASN A 73 -5.84 7.22 -22.07
CA ASN A 73 -5.08 6.63 -20.97
C ASN A 73 -5.78 6.85 -19.63
N LEU A 74 -5.64 5.86 -18.77
CA LEU A 74 -6.00 6.01 -17.35
C LEU A 74 -4.91 6.80 -16.63
N SER A 75 -5.29 7.56 -15.61
CA SER A 75 -4.37 8.32 -14.76
C SER A 75 -4.42 7.76 -13.35
N VAL A 76 -3.35 7.10 -12.93
CA VAL A 76 -3.21 6.54 -11.58
C VAL A 76 -2.62 7.61 -10.68
N ASP A 77 -3.24 7.87 -9.51
CA ASP A 77 -2.76 8.93 -8.61
C ASP A 77 -1.30 8.71 -8.21
N TYR A 78 -0.95 7.51 -7.77
CA TYR A 78 0.44 7.13 -7.50
C TYR A 78 0.74 5.71 -7.97
N VAL A 79 1.91 5.54 -8.58
CA VAL A 79 2.52 4.23 -8.82
C VAL A 79 3.85 4.19 -8.07
N LEU A 80 4.03 3.16 -7.27
CA LEU A 80 5.22 2.90 -6.46
C LEU A 80 6.02 1.79 -7.13
N MET A 81 7.22 2.12 -7.61
CA MET A 81 8.07 1.21 -8.36
C MET A 81 9.10 0.52 -7.46
N GLY A 82 9.35 -0.74 -7.73
CA GLY A 82 10.43 -1.51 -7.13
C GLY A 82 11.79 -1.20 -7.76
N ARG A 83 12.83 -1.77 -7.17
CA ARG A 83 14.21 -1.63 -7.68
C ARG A 83 14.40 -2.26 -9.05
N ASP A 84 13.55 -3.20 -9.43
CA ASP A 84 13.50 -3.85 -10.75
C ASP A 84 12.71 -3.08 -11.80
N GLY A 85 12.23 -1.88 -11.47
CA GLY A 85 11.42 -1.03 -12.36
C GLY A 85 9.99 -1.54 -12.57
N LYS A 86 9.51 -2.48 -11.76
CA LYS A 86 8.13 -2.97 -11.82
C LYS A 86 7.27 -2.34 -10.73
N PRO A 87 5.97 -2.16 -10.98
CA PRO A 87 5.07 -1.59 -10.00
C PRO A 87 4.87 -2.55 -8.81
N LEU A 88 5.25 -2.12 -7.61
CA LEU A 88 5.00 -2.83 -6.36
C LEU A 88 3.61 -2.53 -5.83
N ALA A 89 3.19 -1.26 -5.95
CA ALA A 89 1.89 -0.82 -5.50
C ALA A 89 1.36 0.33 -6.34
N LEU A 90 0.05 0.50 -6.28
CA LEU A 90 -0.64 1.71 -6.69
C LEU A 90 -1.42 2.30 -5.51
N ILE A 91 -1.64 3.62 -5.53
CA ILE A 91 -2.51 4.29 -4.57
C ILE A 91 -3.56 5.06 -5.34
N GLU A 92 -4.81 4.82 -4.99
CA GLU A 92 -5.95 5.62 -5.38
C GLU A 92 -6.32 6.54 -4.21
N ALA A 93 -6.18 7.84 -4.42
CA ALA A 93 -6.47 8.85 -3.42
C ALA A 93 -7.91 9.33 -3.52
N LYS A 94 -8.52 9.63 -2.38
CA LYS A 94 -9.82 10.30 -2.29
C LYS A 94 -9.72 11.48 -1.33
N LYS A 95 -10.57 12.46 -1.51
CA LYS A 95 -10.66 13.56 -0.54
C LYS A 95 -11.08 13.04 0.84
N THR A 96 -10.64 13.70 1.88
CA THR A 96 -10.83 13.28 3.28
C THR A 96 -12.28 13.03 3.69
N SER A 97 -13.24 13.71 3.05
CA SER A 97 -14.68 13.56 3.32
C SER A 97 -15.35 12.40 2.55
N ARG A 98 -14.62 11.66 1.69
CA ARG A 98 -15.18 10.58 0.87
C ARG A 98 -14.96 9.22 1.52
N ASN A 99 -15.88 8.29 1.21
CA ASN A 99 -15.70 6.90 1.56
C ASN A 99 -14.56 6.32 0.72
N ILE A 100 -13.66 5.64 1.37
CA ILE A 100 -12.48 5.03 0.74
C ILE A 100 -12.86 3.96 -0.29
N ASN A 101 -14.00 3.30 -0.13
CA ASN A 101 -14.48 2.28 -1.06
C ASN A 101 -14.93 2.83 -2.41
N ASP A 102 -15.18 4.15 -2.52
CA ASP A 102 -15.60 4.77 -3.77
C ASP A 102 -14.53 4.64 -4.88
N GLY A 103 -13.25 4.44 -4.51
CA GLY A 103 -12.13 4.25 -5.43
C GLY A 103 -11.87 2.79 -5.86
N LYS A 104 -12.56 1.81 -5.28
CA LYS A 104 -12.22 0.40 -5.43
C LYS A 104 -12.25 -0.10 -6.89
N THR A 105 -13.32 0.21 -7.61
CA THR A 105 -13.47 -0.21 -9.01
C THR A 105 -12.42 0.44 -9.91
N GLN A 106 -12.12 1.71 -9.67
CA GLN A 106 -11.11 2.47 -10.40
C GLN A 106 -9.70 1.89 -10.14
N ALA A 107 -9.37 1.62 -8.90
CA ALA A 107 -8.10 1.02 -8.51
C ALA A 107 -7.88 -0.38 -9.11
N LEU A 108 -8.93 -1.18 -9.21
CA LEU A 108 -8.87 -2.47 -9.93
C LEU A 108 -8.56 -2.30 -11.42
N ALA A 109 -9.18 -1.32 -12.07
CA ALA A 109 -8.90 -1.03 -13.47
C ALA A 109 -7.43 -0.63 -13.67
N TYR A 110 -6.88 0.16 -12.77
CA TYR A 110 -5.48 0.54 -12.76
C TYR A 110 -4.54 -0.64 -12.54
N ALA A 111 -4.87 -1.51 -11.58
CA ALA A 111 -4.07 -2.71 -11.32
C ALA A 111 -4.04 -3.64 -12.54
N ASN A 112 -5.18 -3.82 -13.23
CA ASN A 112 -5.25 -4.59 -14.47
C ASN A 112 -4.39 -3.98 -15.59
N ALA A 113 -4.40 -2.66 -15.71
CA ALA A 113 -3.61 -1.94 -16.72
C ALA A 113 -2.11 -2.09 -16.44
N LEU A 114 -1.68 -1.86 -15.21
CA LEU A 114 -0.28 -1.99 -14.80
C LEU A 114 0.23 -3.43 -14.92
N GLU A 115 -0.58 -4.42 -14.52
CA GLU A 115 -0.22 -5.82 -14.67
C GLU A 115 -0.01 -6.21 -16.14
N ARG A 116 -0.87 -5.73 -17.02
CA ARG A 116 -0.77 -5.99 -18.47
C ARG A 116 0.50 -5.36 -19.06
N GLU A 117 0.88 -4.17 -18.60
CA GLU A 117 2.04 -3.43 -19.14
C GLU A 117 3.37 -3.95 -18.58
N TYR A 118 3.42 -4.26 -17.27
CA TYR A 118 4.66 -4.60 -16.56
C TYR A 118 4.80 -6.09 -16.22
N GLY A 119 3.76 -6.90 -16.45
CA GLY A 119 3.77 -8.33 -16.08
C GLY A 119 3.80 -8.58 -14.59
N GLN A 120 3.46 -7.58 -13.77
CA GLN A 120 3.39 -7.69 -12.31
C GLN A 120 2.15 -7.00 -11.78
N ARG A 121 1.32 -7.73 -11.02
CA ARG A 121 0.16 -7.19 -10.32
C ARG A 121 0.60 -6.36 -9.14
N PRO A 122 0.37 -5.04 -9.11
CA PRO A 122 0.68 -4.23 -7.95
C PRO A 122 -0.26 -4.53 -6.78
N ILE A 123 0.19 -4.23 -5.56
CA ILE A 123 -0.69 -4.16 -4.39
C ILE A 123 -1.47 -2.86 -4.46
N ILE A 124 -2.76 -2.92 -4.15
CA ILE A 124 -3.65 -1.76 -4.21
C ILE A 124 -3.71 -1.09 -2.84
N PHE A 125 -3.52 0.22 -2.81
CA PHE A 125 -3.84 1.04 -1.66
C PHE A 125 -4.94 2.02 -2.01
N LEU A 126 -5.90 2.16 -1.10
CA LEU A 126 -6.93 3.19 -1.14
C LEU A 126 -6.71 4.11 0.05
N SER A 127 -6.65 5.41 -0.14
CA SER A 127 -6.42 6.36 0.95
C SER A 127 -7.26 7.62 0.78
N ASN A 128 -7.84 8.09 1.88
CA ASN A 128 -8.42 9.43 1.98
C ASN A 128 -7.59 10.35 2.88
N GLY A 129 -6.35 9.93 3.19
CA GLY A 129 -5.42 10.62 4.06
C GLY A 129 -5.55 10.25 5.54
N TYR A 130 -6.75 10.05 6.07
CA TYR A 130 -6.96 9.60 7.46
C TYR A 130 -7.01 8.09 7.60
N GLU A 131 -7.54 7.43 6.59
CA GLU A 131 -7.59 5.99 6.53
C GLU A 131 -6.85 5.51 5.29
N THR A 132 -6.09 4.44 5.46
CA THR A 132 -5.42 3.74 4.37
C THR A 132 -5.81 2.27 4.44
N HIS A 133 -6.29 1.75 3.33
CA HIS A 133 -6.60 0.36 3.15
C HIS A 133 -5.66 -0.27 2.14
N MET A 134 -5.13 -1.43 2.49
CA MET A 134 -4.35 -2.27 1.61
C MET A 134 -5.22 -3.40 1.06
N TRP A 135 -5.07 -3.67 -0.23
CA TRP A 135 -5.76 -4.75 -0.90
C TRP A 135 -4.80 -5.49 -1.83
N ASP A 136 -4.39 -6.65 -1.39
CA ASP A 136 -3.72 -7.64 -2.21
C ASP A 136 -4.79 -8.56 -2.81
N ASP A 137 -5.38 -8.16 -3.92
CA ASP A 137 -6.57 -8.80 -4.50
C ASP A 137 -6.33 -10.22 -5.04
N LEU A 138 -5.07 -10.66 -5.13
CA LEU A 138 -4.70 -12.03 -5.45
C LEU A 138 -4.68 -12.95 -4.22
N GLU A 139 -4.45 -12.39 -3.03
CA GLU A 139 -4.14 -13.18 -1.83
C GLU A 139 -5.11 -12.94 -0.68
N TRP A 140 -5.54 -11.70 -0.47
CA TRP A 140 -6.22 -11.28 0.75
C TRP A 140 -7.33 -10.26 0.51
N ASN A 141 -8.33 -10.33 1.35
CA ASN A 141 -9.35 -9.28 1.41
C ASN A 141 -8.75 -7.94 1.81
N MET A 142 -9.37 -6.87 1.33
CA MET A 142 -9.01 -5.50 1.71
C MET A 142 -9.06 -5.31 3.23
N ARG A 143 -8.04 -4.69 3.78
CA ARG A 143 -7.93 -4.41 5.22
C ARG A 143 -7.35 -3.02 5.48
N ARG A 144 -7.75 -2.42 6.59
CA ARG A 144 -7.16 -1.17 7.06
C ARG A 144 -5.72 -1.41 7.51
N VAL A 145 -4.86 -0.47 7.18
CA VAL A 145 -3.44 -0.43 7.58
C VAL A 145 -3.09 0.95 8.11
N SER A 146 -2.01 1.06 8.87
CA SER A 146 -1.59 2.34 9.46
C SER A 146 -0.99 3.28 8.43
N SER A 147 -0.37 2.77 7.36
CA SER A 147 0.21 3.53 6.26
C SER A 147 0.55 2.62 5.07
N VAL A 148 0.97 3.21 3.95
CA VAL A 148 1.56 2.47 2.84
C VAL A 148 2.87 1.84 3.30
N TYR A 149 3.15 0.62 2.86
CA TYR A 149 4.36 -0.10 3.25
C TYR A 149 5.59 0.42 2.50
N GLY A 150 6.77 0.25 3.09
CA GLY A 150 8.04 0.57 2.44
C GLY A 150 8.40 -0.42 1.32
N VAL A 151 9.40 -0.02 0.51
CA VAL A 151 9.84 -0.80 -0.68
C VAL A 151 10.12 -2.25 -0.34
N SER A 152 10.94 -2.52 0.67
CA SER A 152 11.35 -3.88 1.02
C SER A 152 10.20 -4.76 1.49
N ASP A 153 9.18 -4.19 2.14
CA ASP A 153 8.02 -4.94 2.60
C ASP A 153 7.10 -5.29 1.43
N LEU A 154 6.91 -4.36 0.50
CA LEU A 154 6.14 -4.64 -0.72
C LEU A 154 6.85 -5.65 -1.63
N GLU A 155 8.17 -5.54 -1.80
CA GLU A 155 8.97 -6.54 -2.53
C GLU A 155 8.78 -7.95 -1.93
N ARG A 156 8.83 -8.08 -0.59
CA ARG A 156 8.58 -9.37 0.10
C ARG A 156 7.18 -9.90 -0.14
N LEU A 157 6.16 -9.05 -0.12
CA LEU A 157 4.78 -9.45 -0.40
C LEU A 157 4.63 -9.97 -1.84
N ILE A 158 5.22 -9.29 -2.83
CA ILE A 158 5.22 -9.72 -4.23
C ILE A 158 5.96 -11.06 -4.41
N VAL A 159 7.12 -11.21 -3.77
CA VAL A 159 7.87 -12.49 -3.80
C VAL A 159 7.06 -13.61 -3.17
N ARG A 160 6.38 -13.34 -2.05
CA ARG A 160 5.57 -14.34 -1.34
C ARG A 160 4.40 -14.89 -2.18
N ARG A 161 3.84 -14.11 -3.09
CA ARG A 161 2.82 -14.60 -4.04
C ARG A 161 3.33 -15.72 -4.95
N LYS A 162 4.64 -15.72 -5.23
CA LYS A 162 5.31 -16.68 -6.13
C LYS A 162 5.80 -17.94 -5.42
N LEU A 163 5.78 -17.95 -4.09
CA LEU A 163 6.23 -19.11 -3.32
C LEU A 163 5.12 -20.15 -3.25
N ASP A 164 5.50 -21.41 -3.45
CA ASP A 164 4.61 -22.54 -3.20
C ASP A 164 4.17 -22.52 -1.73
N LYS A 165 2.87 -22.44 -1.51
CA LYS A 165 2.30 -22.48 -0.17
C LYS A 165 2.02 -23.92 0.19
N PRO A 166 2.71 -24.51 1.19
CA PRO A 166 2.39 -25.85 1.63
C PRO A 166 0.94 -25.90 2.12
N ILE A 167 0.23 -26.94 1.73
CA ILE A 167 -1.12 -27.18 2.23
C ILE A 167 -0.99 -27.46 3.74
N LEU A 168 -1.66 -26.68 4.58
CA LEU A 168 -1.53 -26.75 6.05
C LEU A 168 -1.77 -28.18 6.59
N SER A 169 -2.67 -28.95 5.96
CA SER A 169 -2.92 -30.33 6.33
C SER A 169 -1.73 -31.29 6.07
N THR A 170 -0.74 -30.89 5.28
CA THR A 170 0.47 -31.69 5.02
C THR A 170 1.64 -31.32 5.92
N ILE A 171 1.53 -30.27 6.72
CA ILE A 171 2.55 -29.88 7.67
C ILE A 171 2.42 -30.77 8.91
N PRO A 172 3.45 -31.56 9.28
CA PRO A 172 3.39 -32.37 10.48
C PRO A 172 3.22 -31.50 11.72
N ILE A 173 2.30 -31.89 12.58
CA ILE A 173 2.08 -31.22 13.87
C ILE A 173 3.29 -31.49 14.75
N ASN A 174 3.87 -30.45 15.33
CA ASN A 174 4.91 -30.62 16.34
C ASN A 174 4.25 -30.95 17.69
N ASP A 175 4.19 -32.27 18.02
CA ASP A 175 3.54 -32.76 19.22
C ASP A 175 4.12 -32.18 20.53
N ASN A 176 5.40 -31.78 20.51
CA ASN A 176 6.04 -31.13 21.65
C ASN A 176 5.50 -29.73 21.97
N ILE A 177 4.87 -29.10 20.97
CA ILE A 177 4.26 -27.76 21.10
C ILE A 177 2.75 -27.87 21.31
N SER A 178 2.10 -28.86 20.67
CA SER A 178 0.65 -29.06 20.70
C SER A 178 0.14 -29.76 21.96
N ALA A 179 0.99 -30.47 22.68
CA ALA A 179 0.64 -31.23 23.89
C ALA A 179 0.47 -30.31 25.14
N ARG A 180 -0.24 -29.20 25.03
CA ARG A 180 -0.80 -28.53 26.21
C ARG A 180 -2.08 -29.28 26.60
N SER A 181 -1.94 -30.19 27.58
CA SER A 181 -3.12 -30.73 28.27
C SER A 181 -3.96 -29.58 28.79
N ILE A 182 -5.18 -29.49 28.27
CA ILE A 182 -6.23 -28.68 28.91
C ILE A 182 -6.61 -29.45 30.18
N ASN A 183 -6.01 -29.09 31.31
CA ASN A 183 -6.48 -29.56 32.58
C ASN A 183 -7.87 -28.93 32.82
N THR A 184 -8.89 -29.73 32.69
CA THR A 184 -10.27 -29.48 33.21
C THR A 184 -10.25 -29.39 34.69
#